data_fe000f01069ad83da98dd408bcb56563
#
_entry.id   fe000f01069ad83da98dd408bcb56563
#
_cell.length_a   1.000
_cell.length_b   1.000
_cell.length_c   1.000
_cell.angle_alpha   90.00
_cell.angle_beta   90.00
_cell.angle_gamma   90.00
#
_symmetry.space_group_name_H-M   'P 1'
#
loop_
_entity.id
_entity.type
_entity.pdbx_description
1 polymer ?
#
loop_
_entity_poly.entity_id
_entity_poly.type
_entity_poly.pdbx_seq_one_letter_code
_entity_poly.pdbx_strand_id
1 'polypeptide(L)'
;DKEKFIEYNFVDVLILKKLDEKFQYIDLTKNLAHKGKVLYEEVYLSSKIQDGAISSWLLSENIIPPNKDLNPLTKKNYAGGYLFCPKTGIYNYMFDEDLTSLYPSIIMSLNIGKETYVGRVLDLFDDRNNRLGLNDLEKMVNEDPEKEMPVENLQRKQNYMKVKDVIDTIKKNNLSITANGVMFRTDK
;
A
#
# COMPACT_ATOMS: atom_id res chain seq x y z
N ASP A 1 4.55 45.90 -34.60
CA ASP A 1 5.01 46.81 -33.56
C ASP A 1 6.06 46.12 -32.69
N LYS A 2 7.34 46.26 -33.09
CA LYS A 2 8.46 45.53 -32.47
C LYS A 2 8.68 45.94 -31.00
N GLU A 3 8.47 47.20 -30.68
CA GLU A 3 8.66 47.73 -29.34
C GLU A 3 7.66 47.15 -28.34
N LYS A 4 6.38 47.06 -28.70
CA LYS A 4 5.37 46.41 -27.88
C LYS A 4 5.62 44.91 -27.66
N PHE A 5 6.17 44.25 -28.67
CA PHE A 5 6.54 42.84 -28.56
C PHE A 5 7.68 42.64 -27.55
N ILE A 6 8.70 43.51 -27.60
CA ILE A 6 9.83 43.49 -26.66
C ILE A 6 9.35 43.79 -25.23
N GLU A 7 8.52 44.81 -25.08
CA GLU A 7 7.94 45.19 -23.79
C GLU A 7 7.11 44.03 -23.18
N TYR A 8 6.28 43.40 -24.01
CA TYR A 8 5.49 42.21 -23.59
C TYR A 8 6.39 41.10 -23.09
N ASN A 9 7.42 40.72 -23.87
CA ASN A 9 8.36 39.67 -23.46
C ASN A 9 9.10 40.00 -22.16
N PHE A 10 9.47 41.29 -21.97
CA PHE A 10 10.09 41.71 -20.72
C PHE A 10 9.16 41.58 -19.52
N VAL A 11 7.89 41.89 -19.70
CA VAL A 11 6.88 41.73 -18.64
C VAL A 11 6.68 40.23 -18.31
N ASP A 12 6.64 39.36 -19.30
CA ASP A 12 6.51 37.92 -19.07
C ASP A 12 7.67 37.37 -18.23
N VAL A 13 8.90 37.74 -18.53
CA VAL A 13 10.07 37.35 -17.73
C VAL A 13 10.00 37.90 -16.30
N LEU A 14 9.55 39.18 -16.12
CA LEU A 14 9.38 39.78 -14.80
C LEU A 14 8.29 39.04 -13.99
N ILE A 15 7.21 38.60 -14.62
CA ILE A 15 6.16 37.84 -13.98
C ILE A 15 6.72 36.53 -13.43
N LEU A 16 7.50 35.75 -14.23
CA LEU A 16 8.13 34.53 -13.77
C LEU A 16 9.02 34.77 -12.55
N LYS A 17 9.85 35.81 -12.59
CA LYS A 17 10.69 36.19 -11.45
C LYS A 17 9.87 36.48 -10.20
N LYS A 18 8.81 37.31 -10.32
CA LYS A 18 7.94 37.64 -9.18
C LYS A 18 7.17 36.47 -8.65
N LEU A 19 6.77 35.52 -9.52
CA LEU A 19 6.13 34.26 -9.11
C LEU A 19 7.09 33.42 -8.28
N ASP A 20 8.35 33.28 -8.72
CA ASP A 20 9.34 32.53 -7.95
C ASP A 20 9.70 33.22 -6.62
N GLU A 21 9.87 34.52 -6.60
CA GLU A 21 10.08 35.27 -5.36
C GLU A 21 8.94 35.10 -4.35
N LYS A 22 7.69 34.95 -4.83
CA LYS A 22 6.50 34.78 -3.99
C LYS A 22 6.32 33.34 -3.52
N PHE A 23 6.48 32.36 -4.40
CA PHE A 23 6.15 30.96 -4.16
C PHE A 23 7.37 30.09 -3.88
N GLN A 24 8.58 30.56 -4.19
CA GLN A 24 9.85 29.86 -3.98
C GLN A 24 9.89 28.46 -4.63
N TYR A 25 9.32 28.32 -5.83
CA TYR A 25 9.22 27.04 -6.54
C TYR A 25 10.59 26.43 -6.85
N ILE A 26 11.57 27.26 -7.18
CA ILE A 26 12.93 26.79 -7.49
C ILE A 26 13.57 26.20 -6.23
N ASP A 27 13.48 26.87 -5.10
CA ASP A 27 14.01 26.37 -3.83
C ASP A 27 13.25 25.13 -3.33
N LEU A 28 11.92 25.11 -3.48
CA LEU A 28 11.11 23.95 -3.16
C LEU A 28 11.53 22.72 -4.01
N THR A 29 11.63 22.90 -5.32
CA THR A 29 12.05 21.85 -6.27
C THR A 29 13.44 21.33 -5.93
N LYS A 30 14.40 22.23 -5.65
CA LYS A 30 15.74 21.89 -5.22
C LYS A 30 15.74 21.05 -3.94
N ASN A 31 14.97 21.45 -2.94
CA ASN A 31 14.89 20.72 -1.68
C ASN A 31 14.25 19.33 -1.85
N LEU A 32 13.21 19.22 -2.68
CA LEU A 32 12.57 17.94 -2.98
C LEU A 32 13.50 17.01 -3.77
N ALA A 33 14.19 17.53 -4.80
CA ALA A 33 15.16 16.77 -5.57
C ALA A 33 16.30 16.24 -4.67
N HIS A 34 16.80 17.10 -3.78
CA HIS A 34 17.88 16.73 -2.87
C HIS A 34 17.46 15.67 -1.84
N LYS A 35 16.30 15.84 -1.22
CA LYS A 35 15.74 14.88 -0.26
C LYS A 35 15.35 13.55 -0.92
N GLY A 36 14.74 13.63 -2.10
CA GLY A 36 14.32 12.46 -2.88
C GLY A 36 15.47 11.77 -3.61
N LYS A 37 16.67 12.39 -3.69
CA LYS A 37 17.79 11.86 -4.49
C LYS A 37 17.41 11.58 -5.94
N VAL A 38 16.64 12.50 -6.54
CA VAL A 38 16.12 12.42 -7.91
C VAL A 38 16.56 13.62 -8.74
N LEU A 39 16.45 13.50 -10.06
CA LEU A 39 16.72 14.61 -10.96
C LEU A 39 15.64 15.69 -10.84
N TYR A 40 16.00 16.95 -11.15
CA TYR A 40 15.05 18.06 -11.12
C TYR A 40 13.81 17.83 -11.99
N GLU A 41 13.97 17.15 -13.11
CA GLU A 41 12.89 16.81 -14.05
C GLU A 41 11.92 15.77 -13.47
N GLU A 42 12.34 15.00 -12.49
CA GLU A 42 11.55 13.93 -11.87
C GLU A 42 10.81 14.36 -10.61
N VAL A 43 11.08 15.58 -10.10
CA VAL A 43 10.49 16.08 -8.84
C VAL A 43 8.95 16.15 -8.89
N TYR A 44 8.38 16.32 -10.06
CA TYR A 44 6.91 16.37 -10.22
C TYR A 44 6.25 14.98 -10.14
N LEU A 45 7.05 13.93 -10.10
CA LEU A 45 6.59 12.54 -9.98
C LEU A 45 6.79 12.05 -8.54
N SER A 46 5.74 12.12 -7.72
CA SER A 46 5.79 11.73 -6.30
C SER A 46 6.33 10.30 -6.09
N SER A 47 6.01 9.38 -7.00
CA SER A 47 6.55 8.01 -6.96
C SER A 47 8.07 7.96 -7.12
N LYS A 48 8.65 8.84 -7.94
CA LYS A 48 10.09 8.92 -8.13
C LYS A 48 10.82 9.45 -6.89
N ILE A 49 10.25 10.49 -6.26
CA ILE A 49 10.78 11.02 -5.00
C ILE A 49 10.78 9.94 -3.93
N GLN A 50 9.69 9.17 -3.81
CA GLN A 50 9.59 8.09 -2.86
C GLN A 50 10.59 6.96 -3.17
N ASP A 51 10.66 6.51 -4.42
CA ASP A 51 11.61 5.50 -4.87
C ASP A 51 13.06 5.91 -4.57
N GLY A 52 13.42 7.15 -4.85
CA GLY A 52 14.76 7.68 -4.61
C GLY A 52 15.11 7.78 -3.12
N ALA A 53 14.20 8.30 -2.31
CA ALA A 53 14.37 8.42 -0.86
C ALA A 53 14.50 7.04 -0.20
N ILE A 54 13.60 6.10 -0.53
CA ILE A 54 13.63 4.73 -0.01
C ILE A 54 14.90 4.00 -0.46
N SER A 55 15.27 4.09 -1.73
CA SER A 55 16.48 3.46 -2.24
C SER A 55 17.74 4.00 -1.56
N SER A 56 17.79 5.31 -1.31
CA SER A 56 18.91 5.94 -0.60
C SER A 56 19.01 5.45 0.84
N TRP A 57 17.86 5.31 1.53
CA TRP A 57 17.82 4.75 2.88
C TRP A 57 18.24 3.28 2.89
N LEU A 58 17.70 2.44 2.00
CA LEU A 58 18.09 1.02 1.90
C LEU A 58 19.60 0.85 1.67
N LEU A 59 20.19 1.68 0.81
CA LEU A 59 21.63 1.67 0.58
C LEU A 59 22.42 2.03 1.84
N SER A 60 21.95 2.96 2.68
CA SER A 60 22.58 3.28 3.96
C SER A 60 22.53 2.11 4.95
N GLU A 61 21.52 1.24 4.83
CA GLU A 61 21.40 0.01 5.62
C GLU A 61 22.08 -1.21 4.96
N ASN A 62 22.85 -1.00 3.88
CA ASN A 62 23.48 -2.06 3.07
C ASN A 62 22.47 -3.06 2.47
N ILE A 63 21.25 -2.61 2.18
CA ILE A 63 20.19 -3.41 1.55
C ILE A 63 20.09 -2.99 0.08
N ILE A 64 20.20 -3.96 -0.82
CA ILE A 64 19.99 -3.74 -2.25
C ILE A 64 18.53 -4.07 -2.60
N PRO A 65 17.73 -3.09 -3.03
CA PRO A 65 16.36 -3.35 -3.45
C PRO A 65 16.34 -4.21 -4.74
N PRO A 66 15.32 -5.06 -4.92
CA PRO A 66 15.17 -5.83 -6.15
C PRO A 66 14.93 -4.90 -7.34
N ASN A 67 15.39 -5.32 -8.51
CA ASN A 67 15.13 -4.60 -9.74
C ASN A 67 13.62 -4.50 -10.01
N LYS A 68 13.19 -3.38 -10.56
CA LYS A 68 11.81 -3.18 -10.98
C LYS A 68 11.48 -4.15 -12.12
N ASP A 69 10.42 -4.94 -11.95
CA ASP A 69 9.91 -5.79 -13.02
C ASP A 69 9.28 -4.90 -14.10
N LEU A 70 9.94 -4.82 -15.26
CA LEU A 70 9.50 -4.02 -16.40
C LEU A 70 8.54 -4.79 -17.31
N ASN A 71 8.23 -6.07 -17.00
CA ASN A 71 7.36 -6.87 -17.86
C ASN A 71 5.89 -6.50 -17.63
N PRO A 72 5.21 -5.84 -18.60
CA PRO A 72 3.83 -5.44 -18.48
C PRO A 72 2.84 -6.63 -18.38
N LEU A 73 3.26 -7.83 -18.80
CA LEU A 73 2.43 -9.04 -18.75
C LEU A 73 2.23 -9.57 -17.33
N THR A 74 3.05 -9.13 -16.37
CA THR A 74 2.93 -9.52 -14.96
C THR A 74 1.98 -8.60 -14.18
N LYS A 75 1.52 -7.50 -14.77
CA LYS A 75 0.56 -6.60 -14.12
C LYS A 75 -0.79 -7.30 -13.99
N LYS A 76 -1.08 -7.81 -12.79
CA LYS A 76 -2.43 -8.27 -12.44
C LYS A 76 -3.31 -7.04 -12.19
N ASN A 77 -4.48 -7.02 -12.82
CA ASN A 77 -5.51 -6.05 -12.47
C ASN A 77 -6.07 -6.40 -11.09
N TYR A 78 -6.03 -5.45 -10.17
CA TYR A 78 -6.67 -5.56 -8.88
C TYR A 78 -8.04 -4.89 -8.93
N ALA A 79 -9.03 -5.50 -8.28
CA ALA A 79 -10.30 -4.84 -8.04
C ALA A 79 -10.04 -3.56 -7.22
N GLY A 80 -10.63 -2.46 -7.63
CA GLY A 80 -10.60 -1.20 -6.87
C GLY A 80 -11.35 -1.31 -5.55
N GLY A 81 -11.34 -0.24 -4.76
CA GLY A 81 -12.14 -0.15 -3.56
C GLY A 81 -13.63 -0.29 -3.85
N TYR A 82 -14.37 -0.90 -2.93
CA TYR A 82 -15.83 -0.98 -3.02
C TYR A 82 -16.42 0.42 -2.91
N LEU A 83 -17.20 0.83 -3.92
CA LEU A 83 -17.93 2.08 -3.94
C LEU A 83 -19.42 1.77 -3.82
N PHE A 84 -20.04 2.29 -2.77
CA PHE A 84 -21.47 2.22 -2.59
C PHE A 84 -22.09 3.58 -2.92
N CYS A 85 -23.05 3.61 -3.85
CA CYS A 85 -23.84 4.80 -4.11
C CYS A 85 -25.09 4.75 -3.23
N PRO A 86 -25.22 5.63 -2.25
CA PRO A 86 -26.44 5.74 -1.46
C PRO A 86 -27.60 6.21 -2.34
N LYS A 87 -28.82 6.01 -1.85
CA LYS A 87 -30.02 6.50 -2.54
C LYS A 87 -29.91 8.02 -2.75
N THR A 88 -30.08 8.48 -3.98
CA THR A 88 -30.05 9.90 -4.28
C THR A 88 -31.20 10.64 -3.63
N GLY A 89 -30.92 11.82 -3.06
CA GLY A 89 -31.93 12.62 -2.36
C GLY A 89 -31.32 13.83 -1.66
N ILE A 90 -32.17 14.63 -1.05
CA ILE A 90 -31.77 15.72 -0.16
C ILE A 90 -31.89 15.21 1.26
N TYR A 91 -30.79 15.26 1.99
CA TYR A 91 -30.70 14.80 3.37
C TYR A 91 -30.39 15.98 4.29
N ASN A 92 -31.12 16.07 5.41
CA ASN A 92 -30.84 17.03 6.48
C ASN A 92 -29.95 16.35 7.52
N TYR A 93 -29.06 17.15 8.15
CA TYR A 93 -28.16 16.67 9.22
C TYR A 93 -27.22 15.53 8.79
N MET A 94 -26.56 15.71 7.65
CA MET A 94 -25.54 14.78 7.20
C MET A 94 -24.28 14.90 8.09
N PHE A 95 -23.72 13.76 8.43
CA PHE A 95 -22.45 13.63 9.11
C PHE A 95 -21.52 12.81 8.21
N ASP A 96 -20.31 13.30 8.02
CA ASP A 96 -19.29 12.65 7.20
C ASP A 96 -18.04 12.43 8.07
N GLU A 97 -17.56 11.20 8.09
CA GLU A 97 -16.31 10.82 8.76
C GLU A 97 -15.33 10.24 7.76
N ASP A 98 -14.13 10.78 7.73
CA ASP A 98 -13.03 10.23 6.96
C ASP A 98 -11.95 9.64 7.89
N LEU A 99 -11.53 8.42 7.58
CA LEU A 99 -10.47 7.74 8.32
C LEU A 99 -9.10 8.21 7.81
N THR A 100 -8.45 9.05 8.60
CA THR A 100 -7.13 9.59 8.26
C THR A 100 -6.14 8.46 7.94
N SER A 101 -5.60 8.49 6.71
CA SER A 101 -4.58 7.54 6.27
C SER A 101 -4.98 6.07 6.45
N LEU A 102 -6.22 5.70 6.09
CA LEU A 102 -6.77 4.35 6.31
C LEU A 102 -5.84 3.23 5.82
N TYR A 103 -5.38 3.29 4.57
CA TYR A 103 -4.50 2.26 4.02
C TYR A 103 -3.14 2.16 4.75
N PRO A 104 -2.40 3.25 4.96
CA PRO A 104 -1.18 3.22 5.76
C PRO A 104 -1.40 2.69 7.17
N SER A 105 -2.49 3.06 7.83
CA SER A 105 -2.82 2.60 9.18
C SER A 105 -3.06 1.09 9.23
N ILE A 106 -3.77 0.53 8.24
CA ILE A 106 -3.99 -0.92 8.14
C ILE A 106 -2.66 -1.64 7.86
N ILE A 107 -1.85 -1.12 6.94
CA ILE A 107 -0.54 -1.70 6.60
C ILE A 107 0.35 -1.77 7.84
N MET A 108 0.41 -0.68 8.62
CA MET A 108 1.18 -0.64 9.86
C MET A 108 0.61 -1.56 10.94
N SER A 109 -0.71 -1.56 11.14
CA SER A 109 -1.36 -2.35 12.20
C SER A 109 -1.21 -3.86 11.98
N LEU A 110 -1.25 -4.31 10.74
CA LEU A 110 -1.13 -5.71 10.36
C LEU A 110 0.31 -6.10 9.98
N ASN A 111 1.24 -5.16 10.02
CA ASN A 111 2.64 -5.32 9.59
C ASN A 111 2.74 -5.91 8.17
N ILE A 112 1.96 -5.36 7.23
CA ILE A 112 1.87 -5.84 5.85
C ILE A 112 3.14 -5.44 5.10
N GLY A 113 4.01 -6.40 4.83
CA GLY A 113 5.25 -6.20 4.08
C GLY A 113 5.66 -7.47 3.35
N LYS A 114 6.51 -7.32 2.36
CA LYS A 114 7.07 -8.46 1.64
C LYS A 114 7.96 -9.30 2.55
N GLU A 115 8.67 -8.65 3.46
CA GLU A 115 9.60 -9.26 4.42
C GLU A 115 8.87 -9.97 5.57
N THR A 116 7.64 -9.54 5.86
CA THR A 116 6.82 -10.07 6.95
C THR A 116 5.82 -11.12 6.46
N TYR A 117 5.65 -11.27 5.15
CA TYR A 117 4.77 -12.27 4.55
C TYR A 117 5.21 -13.70 4.91
N VAL A 118 4.29 -14.51 5.41
CA VAL A 118 4.54 -15.91 5.82
C VAL A 118 3.85 -16.90 4.90
N GLY A 119 2.64 -16.57 4.47
CA GLY A 119 1.84 -17.45 3.64
C GLY A 119 0.39 -17.00 3.60
N ARG A 120 -0.47 -17.85 3.09
CA ARG A 120 -1.90 -17.57 2.97
C ARG A 120 -2.72 -18.79 3.32
N VAL A 121 -3.70 -18.61 4.18
CA VAL A 121 -4.75 -19.60 4.42
C VAL A 121 -5.82 -19.41 3.35
N LEU A 122 -6.14 -20.45 2.63
CA LEU A 122 -7.20 -20.47 1.64
C LEU A 122 -8.49 -20.98 2.30
N ASP A 123 -9.63 -20.72 1.66
CA ASP A 123 -10.95 -21.18 2.12
C ASP A 123 -11.35 -20.70 3.54
N LEU A 124 -11.04 -19.43 3.84
CA LEU A 124 -11.48 -18.75 5.08
C LEU A 124 -12.93 -18.24 5.02
N PHE A 125 -13.76 -18.82 4.19
CA PHE A 125 -15.16 -18.44 4.05
C PHE A 125 -16.05 -19.67 4.24
N ASP A 126 -17.18 -19.50 4.94
CA ASP A 126 -18.21 -20.52 5.04
C ASP A 126 -19.06 -20.63 3.76
N ASP A 127 -19.95 -21.63 3.71
CA ASP A 127 -20.88 -21.84 2.58
C ASP A 127 -21.80 -20.65 2.31
N ARG A 128 -21.94 -19.74 3.28
CA ARG A 128 -22.73 -18.50 3.18
C ARG A 128 -21.87 -17.30 2.81
N ASN A 129 -20.62 -17.53 2.44
CA ASN A 129 -19.62 -16.50 2.13
C ASN A 129 -19.31 -15.54 3.31
N ASN A 130 -19.51 -15.99 4.57
CA ASN A 130 -19.04 -15.28 5.74
C ASN A 130 -17.61 -15.67 6.05
N ARG A 131 -16.82 -14.68 6.46
CA ARG A 131 -15.43 -14.93 6.84
C ARG A 131 -15.35 -15.70 8.16
N LEU A 132 -14.56 -16.76 8.18
CA LEU A 132 -14.22 -17.51 9.38
C LEU A 132 -13.16 -16.77 10.19
N GLY A 133 -13.46 -16.51 11.45
CA GLY A 133 -12.50 -15.99 12.42
C GLY A 133 -11.75 -17.11 13.13
N LEU A 134 -10.77 -16.74 13.99
CA LEU A 134 -10.04 -17.73 14.80
C LEU A 134 -10.98 -18.58 15.69
N ASN A 135 -12.00 -17.96 16.26
CA ASN A 135 -12.98 -18.69 17.09
C ASN A 135 -13.78 -19.72 16.27
N ASP A 136 -14.03 -19.44 14.99
CA ASP A 136 -14.76 -20.36 14.14
C ASP A 136 -13.86 -21.52 13.70
N LEU A 137 -12.57 -21.26 13.45
CA LEU A 137 -11.57 -22.29 13.22
C LEU A 137 -11.41 -23.20 14.45
N GLU A 138 -11.42 -22.63 15.67
CA GLU A 138 -11.38 -23.41 16.91
C GLU A 138 -12.62 -24.32 17.06
N LYS A 139 -13.81 -23.85 16.70
CA LYS A 139 -15.01 -24.69 16.67
C LYS A 139 -14.87 -25.84 15.66
N MET A 140 -14.32 -25.56 14.46
CA MET A 140 -14.08 -26.59 13.46
C MET A 140 -13.13 -27.69 13.97
N VAL A 141 -12.09 -27.36 14.74
CA VAL A 141 -11.18 -28.33 15.36
C VAL A 141 -11.89 -29.16 16.42
N ASN A 142 -12.82 -28.57 17.17
CA ASN A 142 -13.60 -29.29 18.19
C ASN A 142 -14.61 -30.27 17.56
N GLU A 143 -15.14 -29.94 16.38
CA GLU A 143 -16.08 -30.80 15.63
C GLU A 143 -15.34 -31.93 14.90
N ASP A 144 -14.21 -31.61 14.24
CA ASP A 144 -13.36 -32.53 13.51
C ASP A 144 -11.88 -32.20 13.69
N PRO A 145 -11.17 -32.88 14.61
CA PRO A 145 -9.75 -32.63 14.88
C PRO A 145 -8.82 -32.95 13.69
N GLU A 146 -9.25 -33.76 12.76
CA GLU A 146 -8.46 -34.19 11.59
C GLU A 146 -8.74 -33.31 10.35
N LYS A 147 -9.65 -32.35 10.47
CA LYS A 147 -10.00 -31.48 9.36
C LYS A 147 -8.80 -30.70 8.84
N GLU A 148 -8.59 -30.79 7.54
CA GLU A 148 -7.53 -30.09 6.83
C GLU A 148 -8.06 -28.88 6.09
N MET A 149 -7.18 -27.90 5.91
CA MET A 149 -7.44 -26.72 5.10
C MET A 149 -6.24 -26.40 4.20
N PRO A 150 -6.48 -25.83 3.01
CA PRO A 150 -5.40 -25.48 2.10
C PRO A 150 -4.66 -24.21 2.57
N VAL A 151 -3.33 -24.32 2.60
CA VAL A 151 -2.42 -23.23 2.97
C VAL A 151 -1.39 -23.05 1.87
N GLU A 152 -1.20 -21.82 1.42
CA GLU A 152 -0.17 -21.46 0.47
C GLU A 152 1.07 -20.97 1.23
N ASN A 153 2.24 -21.53 0.93
CA ASN A 153 3.51 -21.15 1.56
C ASN A 153 4.19 -19.99 0.84
N LEU A 154 5.36 -19.56 1.35
CA LEU A 154 6.21 -18.51 0.77
C LEU A 154 6.55 -18.73 -0.72
N GLN A 155 6.65 -19.99 -1.16
CA GLN A 155 6.94 -20.36 -2.54
C GLN A 155 5.69 -20.45 -3.41
N ARG A 156 4.53 -20.03 -2.87
CA ARG A 156 3.21 -20.13 -3.52
C ARG A 156 2.81 -21.58 -3.89
N LYS A 157 3.33 -22.56 -3.14
CA LYS A 157 2.91 -23.95 -3.23
C LYS A 157 1.77 -24.16 -2.24
N GLN A 158 0.70 -24.75 -2.72
CA GLN A 158 -0.45 -25.13 -1.91
C GLN A 158 -0.18 -26.48 -1.24
N ASN A 159 -0.37 -26.52 0.07
CA ASN A 159 -0.31 -27.73 0.89
C ASN A 159 -1.58 -27.80 1.73
N TYR A 160 -1.94 -28.99 2.19
CA TYR A 160 -3.02 -29.17 3.16
C TYR A 160 -2.41 -29.30 4.54
N MET A 161 -2.96 -28.55 5.51
CA MET A 161 -2.55 -28.60 6.91
C MET A 161 -3.80 -28.79 7.78
N LYS A 162 -3.66 -29.53 8.88
CA LYS A 162 -4.74 -29.62 9.87
C LYS A 162 -5.08 -28.23 10.40
N VAL A 163 -6.35 -27.93 10.56
CA VAL A 163 -6.83 -26.63 11.07
C VAL A 163 -6.17 -26.30 12.41
N LYS A 164 -5.99 -27.33 13.26
CA LYS A 164 -5.29 -27.21 14.55
C LYS A 164 -3.87 -26.66 14.38
N ASP A 165 -3.09 -27.25 13.46
CA ASP A 165 -1.70 -26.86 13.23
C ASP A 165 -1.60 -25.43 12.66
N VAL A 166 -2.58 -25.02 11.86
CA VAL A 166 -2.69 -23.66 11.36
C VAL A 166 -2.92 -22.68 12.52
N ILE A 167 -3.86 -22.97 13.41
CA ILE A 167 -4.14 -22.14 14.60
C ILE A 167 -2.92 -22.06 15.51
N ASP A 168 -2.27 -23.19 15.77
CA ASP A 168 -1.07 -23.25 16.60
C ASP A 168 0.07 -22.45 16.00
N THR A 169 0.25 -22.50 14.68
CA THR A 169 1.23 -21.73 13.94
C THR A 169 0.97 -20.24 14.08
N ILE A 170 -0.30 -19.81 13.92
CA ILE A 170 -0.72 -18.41 14.07
C ILE A 170 -0.44 -17.90 15.46
N LYS A 171 -0.85 -18.66 16.50
CA LYS A 171 -0.68 -18.28 17.91
C LYS A 171 0.79 -18.28 18.33
N LYS A 172 1.52 -19.35 18.01
CA LYS A 172 2.92 -19.51 18.40
C LYS A 172 3.84 -18.44 17.79
N ASN A 173 3.59 -18.08 16.53
CA ASN A 173 4.40 -17.11 15.81
C ASN A 173 3.79 -15.70 15.86
N ASN A 174 2.73 -15.49 16.61
CA ASN A 174 2.03 -14.20 16.73
C ASN A 174 1.77 -13.55 15.37
N LEU A 175 1.08 -14.27 14.48
CA LEU A 175 0.83 -13.80 13.11
C LEU A 175 -0.44 -12.96 13.05
N SER A 176 -0.40 -11.88 12.27
CA SER A 176 -1.59 -11.15 11.83
C SER A 176 -2.17 -11.79 10.56
N ILE A 177 -3.50 -11.81 10.43
CA ILE A 177 -4.20 -12.35 9.27
C ILE A 177 -5.09 -11.30 8.66
N THR A 178 -4.91 -11.05 7.37
CA THR A 178 -5.79 -10.16 6.60
C THR A 178 -7.13 -10.83 6.27
N ALA A 179 -8.09 -10.03 5.83
CA ALA A 179 -9.43 -10.53 5.46
C ALA A 179 -9.40 -11.62 4.37
N ASN A 180 -8.42 -11.61 3.48
CA ASN A 180 -8.23 -12.59 2.41
C ASN A 180 -7.29 -13.75 2.79
N GLY A 181 -7.01 -13.93 4.08
CA GLY A 181 -6.25 -15.06 4.60
C GLY A 181 -4.73 -14.93 4.55
N VAL A 182 -4.20 -13.80 4.11
CA VAL A 182 -2.73 -13.60 4.07
C VAL A 182 -2.20 -13.40 5.48
N MET A 183 -1.13 -14.09 5.82
CA MET A 183 -0.49 -14.07 7.13
C MET A 183 0.82 -13.27 7.10
N PHE A 184 0.99 -12.40 8.09
CA PHE A 184 2.20 -11.61 8.28
C PHE A 184 2.73 -11.77 9.70
N ARG A 185 4.04 -11.71 9.87
CA ARG A 185 4.66 -11.66 11.20
C ARG A 185 4.40 -10.30 11.83
N THR A 186 4.10 -10.28 13.13
CA THR A 186 3.91 -9.04 13.91
C THR A 186 5.20 -8.58 14.62
N ASP A 187 6.19 -9.45 14.72
CA ASP A 187 7.54 -9.09 15.18
C ASP A 187 8.25 -8.19 14.16
N LYS A 188 8.98 -7.22 14.68
CA LYS A 188 9.79 -6.30 13.89
C LYS A 188 11.07 -6.95 13.42
#